data_725ec1ec3deaaf263d7e676d27f3d20f
#
_entry.id   725ec1ec3deaaf263d7e676d27f3d20f
#
_cell.length_a   1.000
_cell.length_b   1.000
_cell.length_c   1.000
_cell.angle_alpha   90.00
_cell.angle_beta   90.00
_cell.angle_gamma   90.00
#
_symmetry.space_group_name_H-M   'P 1'
#
loop_
_entity.id
_entity.type
_entity.pdbx_description
1 polymer ?
#
loop_
_entity_poly.entity_id
_entity_poly.type
_entity_poly.pdbx_seq_one_letter_code
_entity_poly.pdbx_strand_id
1 'polypeptide(L)'
;MGDNKGRSTPRVVCCAIPIWRPAGKVLLVTSRKRKDIWVLPKGGWEPSDGVLEAAASREALEEAGVRGTITRFVTTIPSASSTYHFYELDVADLEPDWLESKERKREWVDYAEALKRIGWKSELAQALALSSIAPKR
;
A
#
# COMPACT_ATOMS: atom_id res chain seq x y z
N MET A 1 17.84 -26.03 2.95
CA MET A 1 17.56 -25.60 3.28
C MET A 1 16.97 -24.96 3.55
N GLY A 2 16.80 -24.98 3.41
CA GLY A 2 16.46 -24.16 3.48
C GLY A 2 15.86 -23.78 3.68
N ASP A 3 15.68 -23.64 3.47
CA ASP A 3 15.32 -23.07 3.57
C ASP A 3 14.78 -22.42 4.05
N ASN A 4 14.35 -22.46 4.02
CA ASN A 4 13.99 -21.70 4.44
C ASN A 4 14.13 -21.25 5.08
N LYS A 5 14.21 -22.11 5.35
CA LYS A 5 14.66 -21.16 5.98
C LYS A 5 14.86 -19.98 5.22
N GLY A 6 15.17 -19.12 5.42
CA GLY A 6 15.17 -17.96 4.65
C GLY A 6 15.08 -18.20 3.17
N ARG A 7 14.47 -17.33 2.48
CA ARG A 7 14.40 -17.36 1.02
C ARG A 7 15.72 -16.90 0.44
N SER A 8 16.17 -17.55 -0.64
CA SER A 8 17.27 -17.02 -1.43
C SER A 8 16.84 -15.75 -2.18
N THR A 9 15.54 -15.65 -2.51
CA THR A 9 14.96 -14.48 -3.20
C THR A 9 13.95 -13.82 -2.30
N PRO A 10 14.05 -12.50 -2.06
CA PRO A 10 13.04 -11.81 -1.27
C PRO A 10 11.66 -11.92 -1.88
N ARG A 11 10.66 -11.88 -1.03
CA ARG A 11 9.27 -11.86 -1.44
C ARG A 11 8.99 -10.57 -2.21
N VAL A 12 8.20 -10.66 -3.29
CA VAL A 12 7.78 -9.49 -4.06
C VAL A 12 6.47 -8.98 -3.47
N VAL A 13 6.49 -7.76 -2.92
CA VAL A 13 5.32 -7.14 -2.30
C VAL A 13 4.96 -5.89 -3.09
N CYS A 14 3.70 -5.79 -3.50
CA CYS A 14 3.20 -4.66 -4.27
C CYS A 14 2.29 -3.82 -3.38
N CYS A 15 2.56 -2.53 -3.34
CA CYS A 15 1.91 -1.60 -2.43
C CYS A 15 1.23 -0.49 -3.22
N ALA A 16 0.04 -0.11 -2.79
CA ALA A 16 -0.67 1.03 -3.36
C ALA A 16 -0.64 2.20 -2.39
N ILE A 17 -0.49 3.39 -2.93
CA ILE A 17 -0.73 4.64 -2.21
C ILE A 17 -2.01 5.20 -2.80
N PRO A 18 -3.18 4.93 -2.17
CA PRO A 18 -4.46 5.36 -2.74
C PRO A 18 -4.68 6.83 -2.44
N ILE A 19 -4.87 7.63 -3.49
CA ILE A 19 -4.91 9.08 -3.39
C ILE A 19 -6.26 9.60 -3.89
N TRP A 20 -6.88 10.46 -3.10
CA TRP A 20 -7.98 11.31 -3.55
C TRP A 20 -7.38 12.67 -3.82
N ARG A 21 -7.00 12.88 -5.07
CA ARG A 21 -6.16 14.00 -5.47
C ARG A 21 -6.81 15.37 -5.27
N PRO A 22 -8.12 15.55 -5.57
CA PRO A 22 -8.74 16.86 -5.34
C PRO A 22 -8.62 17.39 -3.91
N ALA A 23 -8.60 16.49 -2.92
CA ALA A 23 -8.51 16.90 -1.52
C ALA A 23 -7.12 16.67 -0.92
N GLY A 24 -6.19 16.10 -1.70
CA GLY A 24 -4.84 15.80 -1.19
C GLY A 24 -4.85 14.78 -0.06
N LYS A 25 -5.76 13.80 -0.13
CA LYS A 25 -5.91 12.79 0.92
C LYS A 25 -5.38 11.44 0.46
N VAL A 26 -4.91 10.66 1.42
CA VAL A 26 -4.48 9.29 1.18
C VAL A 26 -5.31 8.35 2.07
N LEU A 27 -5.65 7.18 1.54
CA LEU A 27 -6.43 6.19 2.28
C LEU A 27 -5.49 5.22 2.97
N LEU A 28 -5.63 5.11 4.28
CA LEU A 28 -4.91 4.12 5.07
C LEU A 28 -5.87 3.04 5.53
N VAL A 29 -5.32 1.86 5.81
CA VAL A 29 -6.07 0.76 6.41
C VAL A 29 -5.35 0.29 7.66
N THR A 30 -6.08 -0.33 8.58
CA THR A 30 -5.47 -0.94 9.75
C THR A 30 -4.84 -2.27 9.37
N SER A 31 -3.78 -2.65 10.07
CA SER A 31 -3.18 -3.97 9.94
C SER A 31 -4.20 -5.01 10.38
N ARG A 32 -4.25 -6.15 9.66
CA ARG A 32 -5.18 -7.21 9.99
C ARG A 32 -4.83 -7.88 11.32
N LYS A 33 -3.55 -8.03 11.59
CA LYS A 33 -3.08 -8.66 12.82
C LYS A 33 -3.07 -7.71 14.01
N ARG A 34 -2.75 -6.44 13.77
CA ARG A 34 -2.62 -5.44 14.83
C ARG A 34 -3.54 -4.27 14.49
N LYS A 35 -4.74 -4.30 15.04
CA LYS A 35 -5.84 -3.42 14.61
C LYS A 35 -5.66 -1.97 15.05
N ASP A 36 -4.68 -1.67 15.87
CA ASP A 36 -4.32 -0.31 16.28
C ASP A 36 -3.23 0.30 15.39
N ILE A 37 -2.73 -0.43 14.41
CA ILE A 37 -1.63 0.01 13.56
C ILE A 37 -2.14 0.25 12.14
N TRP A 38 -1.71 1.37 11.57
CA TRP A 38 -2.10 1.77 10.21
C TRP A 38 -1.01 1.42 9.20
N VAL A 39 -1.44 1.04 8.02
CA VAL A 39 -0.56 0.66 6.91
C VAL A 39 -1.15 1.16 5.59
N LEU A 40 -0.36 1.03 4.53
CA LEU A 40 -0.84 1.14 3.14
C LEU A 40 -1.31 -0.24 2.68
N PRO A 41 -2.29 -0.31 1.77
CA PRO A 41 -2.67 -1.59 1.19
C PRO A 41 -1.49 -2.22 0.46
N LYS A 42 -1.19 -3.48 0.76
CA LYS A 42 -0.05 -4.17 0.15
C LYS A 42 -0.17 -5.67 0.31
N GLY A 43 0.46 -6.38 -0.59
CA GLY A 43 0.53 -7.83 -0.48
C GLY A 43 1.41 -8.43 -1.56
N GLY A 44 1.56 -9.75 -1.51
CA GLY A 44 2.44 -10.45 -2.43
C GLY A 44 1.93 -10.48 -3.85
N TRP A 45 2.86 -10.32 -4.79
CA TRP A 45 2.57 -10.55 -6.20
C TRP A 45 2.21 -12.03 -6.40
N GLU A 46 1.22 -12.28 -7.26
CA GLU A 46 0.80 -13.62 -7.66
C GLU A 46 0.94 -13.76 -9.18
N PRO A 47 1.26 -14.97 -9.67
CA PRO A 47 1.40 -15.14 -11.13
C PRO A 47 0.18 -14.69 -11.93
N SER A 48 -1.02 -14.83 -11.37
CA SER A 48 -2.25 -14.40 -12.06
C SER A 48 -2.34 -12.88 -12.19
N ASP A 49 -1.58 -12.12 -11.42
CA ASP A 49 -1.55 -10.66 -11.55
C ASP A 49 -0.85 -10.21 -12.85
N GLY A 50 0.15 -10.97 -13.29
CA GLY A 50 0.97 -10.58 -14.42
C GLY A 50 1.93 -9.46 -14.02
N VAL A 51 1.54 -8.21 -14.27
CA VAL A 51 2.40 -7.05 -13.94
C VAL A 51 2.23 -6.64 -12.48
N LEU A 52 3.24 -5.96 -11.95
CA LEU A 52 3.24 -5.55 -10.54
C LEU A 52 2.13 -4.54 -10.24
N GLU A 53 1.83 -3.67 -11.19
CA GLU A 53 0.75 -2.68 -11.03
C GLU A 53 -0.60 -3.36 -10.77
N ALA A 54 -0.86 -4.47 -11.44
CA ALA A 54 -2.11 -5.21 -11.25
C ALA A 54 -2.19 -5.79 -9.85
N ALA A 55 -1.06 -6.24 -9.31
CA ALA A 55 -1.02 -6.74 -7.93
C ALA A 55 -1.33 -5.62 -6.94
N ALA A 56 -0.76 -4.43 -7.14
CA ALA A 56 -1.04 -3.28 -6.27
C ALA A 56 -2.53 -2.91 -6.31
N SER A 57 -3.13 -2.90 -7.51
CA SER A 57 -4.57 -2.62 -7.66
C SER A 57 -5.42 -3.68 -6.95
N ARG A 58 -5.06 -4.95 -7.10
CA ARG A 58 -5.80 -6.05 -6.48
C ARG A 58 -5.75 -5.94 -4.95
N GLU A 59 -4.57 -5.68 -4.40
CA GLU A 59 -4.44 -5.54 -2.95
C GLU A 59 -5.23 -4.35 -2.43
N ALA A 60 -5.23 -3.24 -3.16
CA ALA A 60 -6.01 -2.07 -2.76
C ALA A 60 -7.51 -2.37 -2.75
N LEU A 61 -7.99 -3.15 -3.71
CA LEU A 61 -9.39 -3.55 -3.75
C LEU A 61 -9.72 -4.50 -2.60
N GLU A 62 -8.88 -5.51 -2.37
CA GLU A 62 -9.16 -6.53 -1.35
C GLU A 62 -9.08 -5.96 0.06
N GLU A 63 -8.06 -5.16 0.34
CA GLU A 63 -7.80 -4.67 1.69
C GLU A 63 -8.55 -3.41 2.03
N ALA A 64 -8.82 -2.54 1.05
CA ALA A 64 -9.37 -1.21 1.29
C ALA A 64 -10.63 -0.89 0.50
N GLY A 65 -11.04 -1.78 -0.40
CA GLY A 65 -12.22 -1.52 -1.23
C GLY A 65 -12.00 -0.41 -2.25
N VAL A 66 -10.77 -0.22 -2.68
CA VAL A 66 -10.40 0.88 -3.58
C VAL A 66 -10.54 0.43 -5.03
N ARG A 67 -11.26 1.22 -5.81
CA ARG A 67 -11.26 1.14 -7.27
C ARG A 67 -10.67 2.40 -7.84
N GLY A 68 -9.76 2.24 -8.79
CA GLY A 68 -9.11 3.39 -9.38
C GLY A 68 -8.07 2.95 -10.39
N THR A 69 -7.17 3.86 -10.70
CA THR A 69 -6.17 3.66 -11.75
C THR A 69 -4.77 3.88 -11.17
N ILE A 70 -3.87 2.95 -11.43
CA ILE A 70 -2.45 3.16 -11.13
C ILE A 70 -1.96 4.26 -12.07
N THR A 71 -1.40 5.32 -11.50
CA THR A 71 -0.98 6.49 -12.28
C THR A 71 0.51 6.72 -12.27
N ARG A 72 1.25 6.08 -11.33
CA ARG A 72 2.68 6.39 -11.23
C ARG A 72 3.39 5.32 -10.41
N PHE A 73 4.54 4.87 -10.90
CA PHE A 73 5.47 4.12 -10.06
C PHE A 73 6.20 5.11 -9.15
N VAL A 74 6.32 4.78 -7.86
CA VAL A 74 6.97 5.66 -6.89
C VAL A 74 8.41 5.22 -6.63
N THR A 75 8.58 4.01 -6.12
CA THR A 75 9.90 3.52 -5.75
C THR A 75 9.86 2.02 -5.46
N THR A 76 11.05 1.43 -5.45
CA THR A 76 11.25 0.07 -4.99
C THR A 76 12.19 0.12 -3.79
N ILE A 77 11.80 -0.50 -2.69
CA ILE A 77 12.59 -0.50 -1.45
C ILE A 77 12.85 -1.94 -1.04
N PRO A 78 14.12 -2.38 -1.09
CA PRO A 78 14.45 -3.72 -0.61
C PRO A 78 14.50 -3.76 0.91
N SER A 79 14.13 -4.88 1.46
CA SER A 79 14.29 -5.16 2.89
C SER A 79 14.80 -6.58 3.06
N ALA A 80 14.97 -7.03 4.30
CA ALA A 80 15.61 -8.32 4.58
C ALA A 80 14.88 -9.50 3.93
N SER A 81 13.56 -9.51 3.99
CA SER A 81 12.77 -10.65 3.51
C SER A 81 11.82 -10.30 2.37
N SER A 82 11.73 -9.02 1.99
CA SER A 82 10.77 -8.57 0.99
C SER A 82 11.34 -7.42 0.19
N THR A 83 10.92 -7.33 -1.07
CA THR A 83 11.16 -6.16 -1.90
C THR A 83 9.80 -5.50 -2.14
N TYR A 84 9.70 -4.24 -1.74
CA TYR A 84 8.44 -3.49 -1.81
C TYR A 84 8.45 -2.61 -3.05
N HIS A 85 7.40 -2.75 -3.87
CA HIS A 85 7.19 -1.91 -5.06
C HIS A 85 5.97 -1.03 -4.80
N PHE A 86 6.14 0.28 -4.87
CA PHE A 86 5.10 1.24 -4.51
C PHE A 86 4.58 1.96 -5.74
N TYR A 87 3.26 2.06 -5.83
CA TYR A 87 2.56 2.72 -6.93
C TYR A 87 1.49 3.66 -6.39
N GLU A 88 1.37 4.84 -7.01
CA GLU A 88 0.23 5.71 -6.72
C GLU A 88 -0.98 5.20 -7.46
N LEU A 89 -2.12 5.24 -6.78
CA LEU A 89 -3.39 4.82 -7.33
C LEU A 89 -4.38 5.96 -7.13
N ASP A 90 -4.85 6.54 -8.23
CA ASP A 90 -5.88 7.59 -8.17
C ASP A 90 -7.21 6.92 -7.93
N VAL A 91 -7.82 7.21 -6.78
CA VAL A 91 -9.06 6.56 -6.37
C VAL A 91 -10.23 7.17 -7.13
N ALA A 92 -11.02 6.31 -7.77
CA ALA A 92 -12.25 6.71 -8.44
C ALA A 92 -13.46 6.45 -7.56
N ASP A 93 -13.42 5.37 -6.77
CA ASP A 93 -14.57 4.96 -5.97
C ASP A 93 -14.12 4.08 -4.82
N LEU A 94 -14.91 4.03 -3.77
CA LEU A 94 -14.72 3.12 -2.64
C LEU A 94 -15.90 2.18 -2.55
N GLU A 95 -15.63 0.88 -2.55
CA GLU A 95 -16.68 -0.11 -2.33
C GLU A 95 -17.16 0.02 -0.88
N PRO A 96 -18.47 0.10 -0.64
CA PRO A 96 -18.96 0.17 0.73
C PRO A 96 -18.74 -1.12 1.51
N ASP A 97 -18.68 -2.24 0.80
CA ASP A 97 -18.44 -3.55 1.39
C ASP A 97 -17.33 -4.21 0.56
N TRP A 98 -16.22 -4.53 1.21
CA TRP A 98 -15.07 -5.07 0.49
C TRP A 98 -14.58 -6.33 1.18
N LEU A 99 -13.70 -7.08 0.50
CA LEU A 99 -13.31 -8.44 0.92
C LEU A 99 -12.88 -8.50 2.39
N GLU A 100 -12.01 -7.57 2.81
CA GLU A 100 -11.47 -7.59 4.18
C GLU A 100 -12.13 -6.55 5.09
N SER A 101 -13.36 -6.13 4.76
CA SER A 101 -14.05 -5.07 5.50
C SER A 101 -14.29 -5.41 6.98
N LYS A 102 -14.38 -6.69 7.31
CA LYS A 102 -14.60 -7.10 8.70
C LYS A 102 -13.32 -7.18 9.51
N GLU A 103 -12.17 -7.18 8.83
CA GLU A 103 -10.87 -7.29 9.51
C GLU A 103 -10.11 -5.97 9.53
N ARG A 104 -10.53 -4.96 8.76
CA ARG A 104 -9.80 -3.71 8.64
C ARG A 104 -10.73 -2.52 8.68
N LYS A 105 -10.23 -1.45 9.27
CA LYS A 105 -10.82 -0.11 9.12
C LYS A 105 -10.05 0.63 8.05
N ARG A 106 -10.68 1.62 7.44
CA ARG A 106 -10.02 2.51 6.47
C ARG A 106 -10.36 3.95 6.80
N GLU A 107 -9.44 4.85 6.48
CA GLU A 107 -9.65 6.27 6.76
C GLU A 107 -8.88 7.14 5.80
N TRP A 108 -9.54 8.18 5.28
CA TRP A 108 -8.89 9.23 4.52
C TRP A 108 -8.18 10.18 5.48
N VAL A 109 -6.90 10.43 5.23
CA VAL A 109 -6.12 11.37 6.06
C VAL A 109 -5.26 12.23 5.16
N ASP A 110 -4.81 13.39 5.67
CA ASP A 110 -3.88 14.20 4.93
C ASP A 110 -2.47 13.61 5.01
N TYR A 111 -1.54 14.20 4.26
CA TYR A 111 -0.17 13.69 4.18
C TYR A 111 0.50 13.63 5.55
N ALA A 112 0.40 14.72 6.34
CA ALA A 112 1.09 14.77 7.63
C ALA A 112 0.58 13.70 8.59
N GLU A 113 -0.73 13.51 8.63
CA GLU A 113 -1.32 12.48 9.49
C GLU A 113 -0.96 11.09 8.99
N ALA A 114 -0.95 10.88 7.67
CA ALA A 114 -0.57 9.59 7.09
C ALA A 114 0.86 9.23 7.46
N LEU A 115 1.78 10.18 7.29
CA LEU A 115 3.19 9.96 7.61
C LEU A 115 3.37 9.59 9.08
N LYS A 116 2.62 10.26 9.96
CA LYS A 116 2.64 9.97 11.39
C LYS A 116 2.17 8.55 11.67
N ARG A 117 1.06 8.13 11.05
CA ARG A 117 0.44 6.84 11.35
C ARG A 117 1.24 5.65 10.82
N ILE A 118 1.90 5.80 9.65
CA ILE A 118 2.64 4.69 9.06
C ILE A 118 4.15 4.77 9.32
N GLY A 119 4.60 5.78 10.07
CA GLY A 119 6.02 6.02 10.30
C GLY A 119 6.71 4.92 11.10
N TRP A 120 5.96 4.06 11.78
CA TRP A 120 6.53 2.92 12.50
C TRP A 120 7.21 1.93 11.56
N LYS A 121 6.87 1.95 10.25
CA LYS A 121 7.50 1.09 9.24
C LYS A 121 8.19 1.97 8.21
N SER A 122 9.52 1.98 8.25
CA SER A 122 10.29 2.96 7.49
C SER A 122 10.07 2.85 5.98
N GLU A 123 9.86 1.66 5.45
CA GLU A 123 9.62 1.48 4.01
C GLU A 123 8.36 2.22 3.56
N LEU A 124 7.29 2.15 4.36
CA LEU A 124 6.05 2.85 4.03
C LEU A 124 6.24 4.37 4.10
N ALA A 125 6.93 4.84 5.15
CA ALA A 125 7.19 6.26 5.33
C ALA A 125 8.05 6.82 4.19
N GLN A 126 9.08 6.09 3.79
CA GLN A 126 9.95 6.52 2.69
C GLN A 126 9.17 6.66 1.38
N ALA A 127 8.32 5.67 1.08
CA ALA A 127 7.54 5.71 -0.16
C ALA A 127 6.54 6.87 -0.14
N LEU A 128 5.87 7.08 0.98
CA LEU A 128 4.92 8.19 1.08
C LEU A 128 5.63 9.54 0.89
N ALA A 129 6.84 9.69 1.45
CA ALA A 129 7.63 10.91 1.31
C ALA A 129 8.05 11.17 -0.14
N LEU A 130 8.13 10.12 -0.96
CA LEU A 130 8.49 10.23 -2.37
C LEU A 130 7.26 10.38 -3.26
N SER A 131 6.06 10.28 -2.70
CA SER A 131 4.83 10.37 -3.48
C SER A 131 4.54 11.79 -3.91
N SER A 132 3.66 11.92 -4.90
CA SER A 132 3.30 13.23 -5.45
C SER A 132 2.46 14.08 -4.50
N ILE A 133 1.90 13.49 -3.44
CA ILE A 133 1.15 14.28 -2.44
C ILE A 133 2.05 14.80 -1.32
N ALA A 134 3.33 14.43 -1.30
CA ALA A 134 4.26 15.00 -0.32
C ALA A 134 4.44 16.49 -0.59
N PRO A 135 4.59 17.32 0.46
CA PRO A 135 4.78 18.76 0.25
C PRO A 135 6.02 19.01 -0.59
N LYS A 136 5.90 19.94 -1.52
CA LYS A 136 7.04 20.38 -2.33
C LYS A 136 7.85 21.39 -1.56
N ARG A 137 9.15 21.36 -1.85
CA ARG A 137 10.07 22.30 -1.23
C ARG A 137 10.32 23.51 -2.10
#